data_9707aaf2a20e3ac2386ee158a482dc02
#
_entry.id   9707aaf2a20e3ac2386ee158a482dc02
#
_cell.length_a   1.000
_cell.length_b   1.000
_cell.length_c   1.000
_cell.angle_alpha   90.00
_cell.angle_beta   90.00
_cell.angle_gamma   90.00
#
_symmetry.space_group_name_H-M   'P 1'
#
loop_
_entity.id
_entity.type
_entity.pdbx_description
1 polymer ?
#
loop_
_entity_poly.entity_id
_entity_poly.type
_entity_poly.pdbx_seq_one_letter_code
_entity_poly.pdbx_strand_id
1 'polypeptide(L)'
;MKKIQIINGPNLNLLGKREPTVYGNASFEDYLSELRAHFPQCEISYYQSNVEGEIINKIHEVGFEYDGIVLNAGAYTHTSICLLYTSDAADEL
;
A
#
# COMPACT_ATOMS: atom_id res chain seq x y z
N MET A 1 20.38 -2.59 0.00
CA MET A 1 19.21 -1.69 0.18
C MET A 1 17.95 -2.51 0.33
N LYS A 2 17.16 -2.23 1.36
CA LYS A 2 15.87 -2.91 1.55
C LYS A 2 14.84 -2.37 0.57
N LYS A 3 14.07 -3.26 -0.03
CA LYS A 3 13.00 -2.89 -0.96
C LYS A 3 11.64 -3.09 -0.28
N ILE A 4 10.89 -1.99 -0.15
CA ILE A 4 9.59 -1.99 0.51
C ILE A 4 8.54 -1.56 -0.50
N GLN A 5 7.47 -2.34 -0.62
CA GLN A 5 6.33 -1.99 -1.46
C GLN A 5 5.16 -1.55 -0.60
N ILE A 6 4.67 -0.34 -0.84
CA ILE A 6 3.44 0.15 -0.21
C ILE A 6 2.30 -0.04 -1.20
N ILE A 7 1.22 -0.68 -0.74
CA ILE A 7 0.03 -0.92 -1.55
C ILE A 7 -1.18 -0.34 -0.81
N ASN A 8 -1.81 0.66 -1.41
CA ASN A 8 -3.03 1.26 -0.88
C ASN A 8 -4.24 0.84 -1.70
N GLY A 9 -5.29 0.44 -1.02
CA GLY A 9 -6.54 -0.02 -1.62
C GLY A 9 -7.53 1.09 -1.93
N PRO A 10 -8.84 0.76 -1.96
CA PRO A 10 -9.88 1.65 -2.48
C PRO A 10 -9.94 2.99 -1.77
N ASN A 11 -10.12 4.03 -2.57
CA ASN A 11 -10.36 5.42 -2.16
C ASN A 11 -9.19 6.08 -1.43
N LEU A 12 -8.09 5.40 -1.22
CA LEU A 12 -6.92 5.97 -0.55
C LEU A 12 -6.17 6.96 -1.45
N ASN A 13 -6.45 6.95 -2.75
CA ASN A 13 -5.98 7.97 -3.67
C ASN A 13 -6.66 9.33 -3.43
N LEU A 14 -7.71 9.38 -2.61
CA LEU A 14 -8.47 10.60 -2.31
C LEU A 14 -8.08 11.24 -0.97
N LEU A 15 -7.07 10.71 -0.30
CA LEU A 15 -6.58 11.30 0.95
C LEU A 15 -6.13 12.73 0.74
N GLY A 16 -6.55 13.61 1.65
CA GLY A 16 -6.24 15.05 1.57
C GLY A 16 -7.13 15.83 0.61
N LYS A 17 -7.90 15.13 -0.22
CA LYS A 17 -8.82 15.76 -1.17
C LYS A 17 -10.26 15.64 -0.73
N ARG A 18 -10.62 14.49 -0.14
CA ARG A 18 -12.01 14.17 0.21
C ARG A 18 -12.41 14.70 1.58
N GLU A 19 -11.53 14.54 2.57
CA GLU A 19 -11.81 14.92 3.95
C GLU A 19 -10.62 15.65 4.56
N PRO A 20 -10.30 16.86 4.06
CA PRO A 20 -9.10 17.57 4.51
C PRO A 20 -9.14 17.96 5.98
N THR A 21 -10.32 18.12 6.57
CA THR A 21 -10.44 18.44 8.00
C THR A 21 -10.12 17.25 8.90
N VAL A 22 -10.26 16.03 8.39
CA VAL A 22 -9.98 14.80 9.13
C VAL A 22 -8.55 14.31 8.89
N TYR A 23 -8.12 14.34 7.64
CA TYR A 23 -6.83 13.78 7.22
C TYR A 23 -5.77 14.84 6.90
N GLY A 24 -6.11 16.13 7.07
CA GLY A 24 -5.24 17.23 6.69
C GLY A 24 -5.28 17.51 5.19
N ASN A 25 -4.47 18.46 4.73
CA ASN A 25 -4.43 18.85 3.33
C ASN A 25 -3.36 18.11 2.53
N ALA A 26 -2.52 17.33 3.19
CA ALA A 26 -1.43 16.62 2.53
C ALA A 26 -1.96 15.38 1.80
N SER A 27 -1.48 15.18 0.57
CA SER A 27 -1.76 13.96 -0.18
C SER A 27 -0.87 12.82 0.33
N PHE A 28 -1.17 11.59 -0.10
CA PHE A 28 -0.30 10.47 0.24
C PHE A 28 1.08 10.61 -0.41
N GLU A 29 1.15 11.25 -1.57
CA GLU A 29 2.41 11.52 -2.26
C GLU A 29 3.33 12.41 -1.42
N ASP A 30 2.77 13.41 -0.73
CA ASP A 30 3.54 14.26 0.17
C ASP A 30 4.10 13.45 1.35
N TYR A 31 3.27 12.60 1.94
CA TYR A 31 3.69 11.71 3.00
C TYR A 31 4.78 10.74 2.53
N LEU A 32 4.62 10.23 1.31
CA LEU A 32 5.58 9.30 0.72
C LEU A 32 6.95 9.96 0.52
N SER A 33 6.97 11.23 0.12
CA SER A 33 8.21 11.98 -0.03
C SER A 33 8.93 12.13 1.31
N GLU A 34 8.18 12.44 2.39
CA GLU A 34 8.75 12.51 3.73
C GLU A 34 9.29 11.16 4.19
N LEU A 35 8.54 10.09 3.91
CA LEU A 35 8.93 8.74 4.29
C LEU A 35 10.25 8.34 3.63
N ARG A 36 10.37 8.64 2.34
CA ARG A 36 11.60 8.37 1.59
C ARG A 36 12.79 9.16 2.13
N ALA A 37 12.55 10.39 2.55
CA ALA A 37 13.60 11.23 3.12
C ALA A 37 14.07 10.70 4.48
N HIS A 38 13.16 10.14 5.28
CA HIS A 38 13.50 9.58 6.59
C HIS A 38 14.22 8.23 6.49
N PHE A 39 14.00 7.48 5.41
CA PHE A 39 14.56 6.15 5.23
C PHE A 39 15.33 6.04 3.91
N PRO A 40 16.42 6.82 3.75
CA PRO A 40 17.17 6.83 2.48
C PRO A 40 17.84 5.48 2.17
N GLN A 41 17.99 4.62 3.18
CA GLN A 41 18.54 3.28 2.99
C GLN A 41 17.54 2.28 2.44
N CYS A 42 16.26 2.69 2.31
CA CYS A 42 15.20 1.84 1.77
C CYS A 42 14.79 2.32 0.39
N GLU A 43 14.50 1.37 -0.51
CA GLU A 43 13.84 1.67 -1.77
C GLU A 43 12.35 1.46 -1.55
N ILE A 44 11.58 2.56 -1.54
CA ILE A 44 10.16 2.54 -1.24
C ILE A 44 9.39 2.76 -2.53
N SER A 45 8.63 1.75 -2.94
CA SER A 45 7.75 1.81 -4.10
C SER A 45 6.30 1.94 -3.65
N TYR A 46 5.49 2.60 -4.45
CA TYR A 46 4.10 2.88 -4.12
C TYR A 46 3.17 2.40 -5.23
N TYR A 47 2.07 1.78 -4.84
CA TYR A 47 1.02 1.34 -5.75
C TYR A 47 -0.34 1.55 -5.08
N GLN A 48 -1.30 2.03 -5.83
CA GLN A 48 -2.66 2.24 -5.35
C GLN A 48 -3.63 1.71 -6.40
N SER A 49 -4.68 1.01 -5.98
CA SER A 49 -5.74 0.58 -6.86
C SER A 49 -7.05 0.43 -6.09
N ASN A 50 -8.15 0.69 -6.79
CA ASN A 50 -9.50 0.42 -6.30
C ASN A 50 -9.97 -0.98 -6.71
N VAL A 51 -9.20 -1.69 -7.50
CA VAL A 51 -9.56 -2.99 -8.08
C VAL A 51 -8.88 -4.11 -7.31
N GLU A 52 -9.69 -4.96 -6.67
CA GLU A 52 -9.20 -6.07 -5.85
C GLU A 52 -8.20 -6.95 -6.60
N GLY A 53 -8.55 -7.33 -7.84
CA GLY A 53 -7.70 -8.21 -8.64
C GLY A 53 -6.33 -7.60 -8.94
N GLU A 54 -6.27 -6.29 -9.15
CA GLU A 54 -5.01 -5.59 -9.38
C GLU A 54 -4.13 -5.60 -8.14
N ILE A 55 -4.74 -5.44 -6.97
CA ILE A 55 -4.02 -5.48 -5.70
C ILE A 55 -3.43 -6.86 -5.47
N ILE A 56 -4.21 -7.91 -5.72
CA ILE A 56 -3.77 -9.30 -5.59
C ILE A 56 -2.60 -9.57 -6.55
N ASN A 57 -2.72 -9.13 -7.80
CA ASN A 57 -1.67 -9.31 -8.78
C ASN A 57 -0.38 -8.60 -8.37
N LYS A 58 -0.51 -7.41 -7.78
CA LYS A 58 0.65 -6.66 -7.29
C LYS A 58 1.35 -7.36 -6.14
N ILE A 59 0.58 -7.94 -5.22
CA ILE A 59 1.15 -8.72 -4.11
C ILE A 59 1.93 -9.92 -4.66
N HIS A 60 1.38 -10.62 -5.64
CA HIS A 60 2.07 -11.74 -6.27
C HIS A 60 3.37 -11.29 -6.97
N GLU A 61 3.30 -10.16 -7.67
CA GLU A 61 4.46 -9.63 -8.40
C GLU A 61 5.62 -9.31 -7.47
N VAL A 62 5.35 -8.69 -6.34
CA VAL A 62 6.41 -8.20 -5.45
C VAL A 62 6.78 -9.17 -4.33
N GLY A 63 5.98 -10.20 -4.12
CA GLY A 63 6.09 -11.08 -2.94
C GLY A 63 7.42 -11.79 -2.79
N PHE A 64 8.11 -12.07 -3.89
CA PHE A 64 9.39 -12.75 -3.88
C PHE A 64 10.58 -11.83 -4.15
N GLU A 65 10.32 -10.58 -4.54
CA GLU A 65 11.38 -9.65 -4.94
C GLU A 65 11.64 -8.57 -3.89
N TYR A 66 10.64 -8.27 -3.06
CA TYR A 66 10.72 -7.19 -2.08
C TYR A 66 10.95 -7.76 -0.68
N ASP A 67 11.61 -6.96 0.17
CA ASP A 67 11.87 -7.34 1.55
C ASP A 67 10.65 -7.20 2.44
N GLY A 68 9.73 -6.32 2.08
CA GLY A 68 8.51 -6.12 2.85
C GLY A 68 7.40 -5.50 2.02
N ILE A 69 6.17 -5.76 2.44
CA ILE A 69 4.96 -5.20 1.84
C ILE A 69 4.15 -4.55 2.95
N VAL A 70 3.79 -3.28 2.75
CA VAL A 70 2.87 -2.57 3.63
C VAL A 70 1.54 -2.45 2.90
N LEU A 71 0.57 -3.25 3.32
CA LEU A 71 -0.74 -3.31 2.68
C LEU A 71 -1.79 -2.59 3.51
N ASN A 72 -2.42 -1.59 2.89
CA ASN A 72 -3.59 -0.92 3.45
C ASN A 72 -4.77 -1.20 2.52
N ALA A 73 -5.52 -2.24 2.84
CA ALA A 73 -6.56 -2.74 1.96
C ALA A 73 -7.84 -1.90 1.94
N GLY A 74 -7.97 -0.92 2.84
CA GLY A 74 -9.17 -0.09 2.93
C GLY A 74 -10.41 -0.95 3.19
N ALA A 75 -11.45 -0.73 2.39
CA ALA A 75 -12.71 -1.47 2.55
C ALA A 75 -12.56 -2.98 2.34
N TYR A 76 -11.58 -3.42 1.56
CA TYR A 76 -11.36 -4.85 1.33
C TYR A 76 -10.89 -5.60 2.57
N THR A 77 -10.46 -4.90 3.60
CA THR A 77 -10.15 -5.52 4.90
C THR A 77 -11.35 -6.30 5.44
N HIS A 78 -12.56 -5.82 5.17
CA HIS A 78 -13.79 -6.41 5.70
C HIS A 78 -14.54 -7.27 4.68
N THR A 79 -14.25 -7.15 3.40
CA THR A 79 -15.08 -7.77 2.35
C THR A 79 -14.36 -8.73 1.43
N SER A 80 -13.02 -8.66 1.34
CA SER A 80 -12.28 -9.52 0.41
C SER A 80 -11.63 -10.68 1.13
N ILE A 81 -12.23 -11.85 1.00
CA ILE A 81 -11.62 -13.09 1.49
C ILE A 81 -10.38 -13.44 0.67
N CYS A 82 -10.43 -13.22 -0.63
CA CYS A 82 -9.31 -13.52 -1.53
C CYS A 82 -8.08 -12.67 -1.20
N LEU A 83 -8.28 -11.37 -0.95
CA LEU A 83 -7.18 -10.48 -0.61
C LEU A 83 -6.58 -10.82 0.75
N LEU A 84 -7.42 -11.09 1.74
CA LEU A 84 -6.97 -11.51 3.06
C LEU A 84 -6.11 -12.77 2.99
N TYR A 85 -6.57 -13.76 2.24
CA TYR A 85 -5.84 -15.01 2.07
C TYR A 85 -4.50 -14.79 1.38
N THR A 86 -4.47 -13.94 0.37
CA THR A 86 -3.25 -13.62 -0.37
C THR A 86 -2.21 -12.94 0.53
N SER A 87 -2.63 -11.97 1.34
CA SER A 87 -1.71 -11.27 2.23
C SER A 87 -1.21 -12.17 3.36
N ASP A 88 -2.04 -13.05 3.90
CA ASP A 88 -1.61 -14.02 4.90
C ASP A 88 -0.55 -14.98 4.34
N ALA A 89 -0.74 -15.43 3.11
CA ALA A 89 0.25 -16.28 2.45
C ALA A 89 1.58 -15.55 2.22
N ALA A 90 1.53 -14.27 1.90
CA ALA A 90 2.73 -13.45 1.74
C ALA A 90 3.46 -13.25 3.07
N ASP A 91 2.72 -13.09 4.17
CA ASP A 91 3.30 -12.92 5.50
C ASP A 91 4.06 -14.15 5.97
N GLU A 92 3.70 -15.32 5.49
CA GLU A 92 4.35 -16.58 5.85
C GLU A 92 5.66 -16.81 5.09
N LEU A 93 5.89 -16.06 4.05
CA LEU A 93 7.11 -16.18 3.25
C LEU A 93 8.27 -15.40 3.84
#